data_c2d417f638c69d494d34a7a22760e09a
#
_entry.id   c2d417f638c69d494d34a7a22760e09a
#
_cell.length_a   1.000
_cell.length_b   1.000
_cell.length_c   1.000
_cell.angle_alpha   90.00
_cell.angle_beta   90.00
_cell.angle_gamma   90.00
#
_symmetry.space_group_name_H-M   'P 1'
#
loop_
_entity.id
_entity.type
_entity.pdbx_description
1 polymer ?
#
loop_
_entity_poly.entity_id
_entity_poly.type
_entity_poly.pdbx_seq_one_letter_code
_entity_poly.pdbx_strand_id
1 'polypeptide(L)'
;DSINEKNLQFYQDMTERAFQRIKNDYKVDLFQDDILVNGLVLHLASNFSRYLLGMETENLFYNDVLESYPTAYYYAMEVAEEISVWTKLSLSKYEISFLGMHFASYLERSLKSKKWKCAIIYGSGIGSAKLLESRLHNKYPHLEVIGTGLLEEAGKKAEEADFFITTFPVEEPEIMGKPWVRLSPMLDIKEQIALEQLVGNLARHRKWRYESVSKM
;
A
#
# COMPACT_ATOMS: atom_id res chain seq x y z
N ASP A 1 20.22 -30.32 -7.63
CA ASP A 1 20.23 -29.26 -6.61
C ASP A 1 20.69 -27.90 -7.18
N SER A 2 21.85 -27.83 -7.89
CA SER A 2 22.39 -26.53 -8.36
C SER A 2 21.55 -25.81 -9.44
N ILE A 3 20.76 -26.51 -10.22
CA ILE A 3 19.89 -25.93 -11.26
C ILE A 3 18.66 -25.28 -10.61
N ASN A 4 18.10 -25.90 -9.59
CA ASN A 4 16.96 -25.33 -8.83
C ASN A 4 17.36 -24.07 -8.04
N GLU A 5 18.56 -24.06 -7.45
CA GLU A 5 19.05 -22.90 -6.70
C GLU A 5 19.32 -21.70 -7.62
N LYS A 6 19.93 -21.91 -8.80
CA LYS A 6 20.15 -20.83 -9.78
C LYS A 6 18.85 -20.25 -10.33
N ASN A 7 17.83 -21.09 -10.53
CA ASN A 7 16.51 -20.63 -10.97
C ASN A 7 15.82 -19.82 -9.86
N LEU A 8 15.93 -20.23 -8.61
CA LEU A 8 15.33 -19.52 -7.47
C LEU A 8 15.97 -18.14 -7.29
N GLN A 9 17.29 -18.04 -7.41
CA GLN A 9 18.03 -16.78 -7.35
C GLN A 9 17.55 -15.79 -8.43
N PHE A 10 17.28 -16.25 -9.64
CA PHE A 10 16.75 -15.41 -10.70
C PHE A 10 15.41 -14.76 -10.32
N TYR A 11 14.49 -15.51 -9.70
CA TYR A 11 13.21 -14.97 -9.26
C TYR A 11 13.33 -14.05 -8.03
N GLN A 12 14.30 -14.33 -7.15
CA GLN A 12 14.66 -13.44 -6.05
C GLN A 12 15.16 -12.09 -6.57
N ASP A 13 16.12 -12.10 -7.48
CA ASP A 13 16.69 -10.89 -8.10
C ASP A 13 15.62 -10.06 -8.82
N MET A 14 14.68 -10.73 -9.49
CA MET A 14 13.56 -10.06 -10.16
C MET A 14 12.61 -9.41 -9.15
N THR A 15 12.26 -10.10 -8.08
CA THR A 15 11.44 -9.58 -6.98
C THR A 15 12.11 -8.39 -6.30
N GLU A 16 13.40 -8.47 -6.02
CA GLU A 16 14.18 -7.40 -5.40
C GLU A 16 14.21 -6.14 -6.28
N ARG A 17 14.37 -6.27 -7.59
CA ARG A 17 14.33 -5.15 -8.53
C ARG A 17 12.96 -4.50 -8.58
N ALA A 18 11.89 -5.29 -8.61
CA ALA A 18 10.53 -4.77 -8.55
C ALA A 18 10.28 -4.02 -7.24
N PHE A 19 10.74 -4.54 -6.11
CA PHE A 19 10.63 -3.86 -4.82
C PHE A 19 11.44 -2.57 -4.76
N GLN A 20 12.61 -2.54 -5.40
CA GLN A 20 13.40 -1.30 -5.50
C GLN A 20 12.67 -0.24 -6.33
N ARG A 21 11.98 -0.61 -7.40
CA ARG A 21 11.12 0.29 -8.19
C ARG A 21 9.98 0.81 -7.31
N ILE A 22 9.25 -0.07 -6.64
CA ILE A 22 8.17 0.30 -5.70
C ILE A 22 8.71 1.26 -4.61
N LYS A 23 9.88 0.99 -4.05
CA LYS A 23 10.51 1.87 -3.07
C LYS A 23 10.84 3.25 -3.63
N ASN A 24 11.30 3.33 -4.86
CA ASN A 24 11.64 4.59 -5.50
C ASN A 24 10.38 5.41 -5.87
N ASP A 25 9.35 4.75 -6.42
CA ASP A 25 8.18 5.42 -6.97
C ASP A 25 7.13 5.70 -5.89
N TYR A 26 6.91 4.74 -5.00
CA TYR A 26 5.86 4.81 -3.97
C TYR A 26 6.38 5.05 -2.55
N LYS A 27 7.71 5.14 -2.36
CA LYS A 27 8.36 5.34 -1.04
C LYS A 27 7.99 4.27 0.00
N VAL A 28 7.67 3.07 -0.46
CA VAL A 28 7.31 1.92 0.38
C VAL A 28 8.44 0.89 0.35
N ASP A 29 8.88 0.44 1.52
CA ASP A 29 9.90 -0.61 1.66
C ASP A 29 9.23 -1.95 1.98
N LEU A 30 9.26 -2.87 1.02
CA LEU A 30 8.61 -4.18 1.10
C LEU A 30 9.58 -5.31 1.49
N PHE A 31 10.88 -5.02 1.56
CA PHE A 31 11.92 -6.03 1.81
C PHE A 31 11.84 -6.70 3.18
N GLN A 32 11.11 -6.11 4.11
CA GLN A 32 10.99 -6.59 5.50
C GLN A 32 9.84 -7.60 5.72
N ASP A 33 9.04 -7.87 4.69
CA ASP A 33 7.93 -8.84 4.79
C ASP A 33 8.30 -10.15 4.09
N ASP A 34 8.86 -11.09 4.84
CA ASP A 34 9.28 -12.39 4.33
C ASP A 34 8.15 -13.20 3.69
N ILE A 35 6.90 -13.01 4.15
CA ILE A 35 5.73 -13.70 3.59
C ILE A 35 5.47 -13.20 2.17
N LEU A 36 5.56 -11.88 1.96
CA LEU A 36 5.40 -11.28 0.64
C LEU A 36 6.56 -11.68 -0.28
N VAL A 37 7.81 -11.53 0.18
CA VAL A 37 9.00 -11.88 -0.61
C VAL A 37 8.93 -13.34 -1.07
N ASN A 38 8.78 -14.27 -0.14
CA ASN A 38 8.74 -15.69 -0.44
C ASN A 38 7.52 -16.06 -1.29
N GLY A 39 6.36 -15.46 -1.01
CA GLY A 39 5.14 -15.67 -1.79
C GLY A 39 5.30 -15.28 -3.25
N LEU A 40 5.90 -14.12 -3.54
CA LEU A 40 6.16 -13.68 -4.92
C LEU A 40 7.20 -14.53 -5.61
N VAL A 41 8.31 -14.84 -4.94
CA VAL A 41 9.37 -15.71 -5.51
C VAL A 41 8.80 -17.07 -5.90
N LEU A 42 8.03 -17.70 -5.03
CA LEU A 42 7.39 -19.00 -5.32
C LEU A 42 6.34 -18.89 -6.42
N HIS A 43 5.57 -17.81 -6.44
CA HIS A 43 4.59 -17.55 -7.51
C HIS A 43 5.29 -17.43 -8.87
N LEU A 44 6.35 -16.65 -8.95
CA LEU A 44 7.14 -16.48 -10.18
C LEU A 44 7.76 -17.82 -10.60
N ALA A 45 8.39 -18.53 -9.68
CA ALA A 45 9.00 -19.82 -9.96
C ALA A 45 8.01 -20.86 -10.53
N SER A 46 6.78 -20.85 -10.02
CA SER A 46 5.73 -21.80 -10.43
C SER A 46 5.06 -21.42 -11.75
N ASN A 47 5.00 -20.12 -12.11
CA ASN A 47 4.22 -19.65 -13.25
C ASN A 47 5.05 -19.13 -14.42
N PHE A 48 6.35 -18.94 -14.24
CA PHE A 48 7.21 -18.30 -15.25
C PHE A 48 7.20 -19.03 -16.60
N SER A 49 7.19 -20.37 -16.58
CA SER A 49 7.10 -21.16 -17.82
C SER A 49 5.78 -20.91 -18.58
N ARG A 50 4.69 -20.70 -17.85
CA ARG A 50 3.40 -20.33 -18.47
C ARG A 50 3.49 -18.96 -19.14
N TYR A 51 4.14 -17.99 -18.50
CA TYR A 51 4.34 -16.67 -19.07
C TYR A 51 5.13 -16.74 -20.39
N LEU A 52 6.23 -17.52 -20.40
CA LEU A 52 7.05 -17.71 -21.59
C LEU A 52 6.29 -18.41 -22.75
N LEU A 53 5.31 -19.24 -22.43
CA LEU A 53 4.48 -19.95 -23.40
C LEU A 53 3.24 -19.15 -23.83
N GLY A 54 3.03 -17.94 -23.29
CA GLY A 54 1.86 -17.12 -23.55
C GLY A 54 0.55 -17.75 -23.06
N MET A 55 0.63 -18.64 -22.05
CA MET A 55 -0.55 -19.29 -21.47
C MET A 55 -1.16 -18.37 -20.43
N GLU A 56 -2.37 -17.92 -20.72
CA GLU A 56 -3.14 -17.08 -19.79
C GLU A 56 -4.13 -17.92 -18.98
N THR A 57 -4.34 -17.50 -17.73
CA THR A 57 -5.39 -18.03 -16.86
C THR A 57 -6.24 -16.87 -16.38
N GLU A 58 -7.54 -16.94 -16.59
CA GLU A 58 -8.47 -15.95 -16.06
C GLU A 58 -8.47 -15.95 -14.54
N ASN A 59 -8.40 -14.77 -13.94
CA ASN A 59 -8.57 -14.60 -12.51
C ASN A 59 -10.00 -14.11 -12.22
N LEU A 60 -10.80 -14.95 -11.64
CA LEU A 60 -12.19 -14.62 -11.27
C LEU A 60 -12.29 -13.47 -10.26
N PHE A 61 -11.22 -13.21 -9.51
CA PHE A 61 -11.13 -12.13 -8.52
C PHE A 61 -10.49 -10.84 -9.08
N TYR A 62 -10.32 -10.74 -10.41
CA TYR A 62 -9.69 -9.57 -11.02
C TYR A 62 -10.36 -8.25 -10.61
N ASN A 63 -11.69 -8.18 -10.71
CA ASN A 63 -12.43 -6.98 -10.36
C ASN A 63 -12.34 -6.70 -8.85
N ASP A 64 -12.42 -7.72 -8.00
CA ASP A 64 -12.31 -7.58 -6.55
C ASP A 64 -10.93 -7.02 -6.15
N VAL A 65 -9.85 -7.50 -6.77
CA VAL A 65 -8.49 -6.97 -6.52
C VAL A 65 -8.40 -5.51 -6.97
N LEU A 66 -8.92 -5.18 -8.15
CA LEU A 66 -8.83 -3.82 -8.68
C LEU A 66 -9.65 -2.82 -7.86
N GLU A 67 -10.85 -3.21 -7.41
CA GLU A 67 -11.75 -2.33 -6.66
C GLU A 67 -11.40 -2.23 -5.18
N SER A 68 -11.03 -3.35 -4.55
CA SER A 68 -10.78 -3.40 -3.10
C SER A 68 -9.33 -3.11 -2.73
N TYR A 69 -8.38 -3.44 -3.62
CA TYR A 69 -6.94 -3.32 -3.38
C TYR A 69 -6.20 -2.64 -4.55
N PRO A 70 -6.60 -1.43 -4.95
CA PRO A 70 -5.98 -0.74 -6.08
C PRO A 70 -4.47 -0.57 -5.91
N THR A 71 -3.99 -0.24 -4.70
CA THR A 71 -2.56 -0.14 -4.39
C THR A 71 -1.82 -1.46 -4.65
N ALA A 72 -2.41 -2.59 -4.25
CA ALA A 72 -1.85 -3.91 -4.50
C ALA A 72 -1.71 -4.20 -5.99
N TYR A 73 -2.70 -3.81 -6.80
CA TYR A 73 -2.66 -3.95 -8.24
C TYR A 73 -1.55 -3.09 -8.87
N TYR A 74 -1.38 -1.85 -8.42
CA TYR A 74 -0.27 -0.98 -8.89
C TYR A 74 1.10 -1.54 -8.53
N TYR A 75 1.29 -2.09 -7.34
CA TYR A 75 2.55 -2.76 -6.98
C TYR A 75 2.79 -4.01 -7.86
N ALA A 76 1.75 -4.76 -8.16
CA ALA A 76 1.84 -5.90 -9.08
C ALA A 76 2.23 -5.49 -10.51
N MET A 77 1.81 -4.31 -10.97
CA MET A 77 2.24 -3.75 -12.26
C MET A 77 3.75 -3.50 -12.30
N GLU A 78 4.38 -3.09 -11.21
CA GLU A 78 5.84 -2.93 -11.14
C GLU A 78 6.58 -4.27 -11.27
N VAL A 79 6.02 -5.35 -10.70
CA VAL A 79 6.55 -6.71 -10.91
C VAL A 79 6.38 -7.13 -12.37
N ALA A 80 5.22 -6.87 -12.96
CA ALA A 80 4.93 -7.19 -14.35
C ALA A 80 5.86 -6.42 -15.32
N GLU A 81 6.16 -5.17 -15.01
CA GLU A 81 7.11 -4.36 -15.78
C GLU A 81 8.52 -4.93 -15.70
N GLU A 82 8.97 -5.36 -14.53
CA GLU A 82 10.28 -6.03 -14.38
C GLU A 82 10.34 -7.33 -15.20
N ILE A 83 9.28 -8.14 -15.18
CA ILE A 83 9.18 -9.34 -16.02
C ILE A 83 9.26 -8.95 -17.50
N SER A 84 8.57 -7.91 -17.93
CA SER A 84 8.59 -7.43 -19.31
C SER A 84 9.98 -6.97 -19.74
N VAL A 85 10.72 -6.28 -18.89
CA VAL A 85 12.10 -5.85 -19.16
C VAL A 85 13.00 -7.06 -19.47
N TRP A 86 12.84 -8.15 -18.72
CA TRP A 86 13.68 -9.35 -18.87
C TRP A 86 13.26 -10.26 -20.02
N THR A 87 11.96 -10.48 -20.18
CA THR A 87 11.42 -11.50 -21.09
C THR A 87 10.95 -10.93 -22.43
N LYS A 88 10.76 -9.59 -22.49
CA LYS A 88 10.05 -8.89 -23.59
C LYS A 88 8.59 -9.33 -23.74
N LEU A 89 8.01 -9.95 -22.72
CA LEU A 89 6.63 -10.39 -22.67
C LEU A 89 5.83 -9.48 -21.75
N SER A 90 4.61 -9.16 -22.14
CA SER A 90 3.66 -8.43 -21.29
C SER A 90 2.73 -9.42 -20.60
N LEU A 91 2.58 -9.29 -19.30
CA LEU A 91 1.60 -10.06 -18.56
C LEU A 91 0.19 -9.53 -18.81
N SER A 92 -0.79 -10.44 -18.85
CA SER A 92 -2.19 -10.04 -18.91
C SER A 92 -2.66 -9.39 -17.61
N LYS A 93 -3.77 -8.66 -17.69
CA LYS A 93 -4.43 -8.09 -16.51
C LYS A 93 -4.75 -9.13 -15.44
N TYR A 94 -5.04 -10.36 -15.84
CA TYR A 94 -5.34 -11.45 -14.92
C TYR A 94 -4.10 -11.93 -14.20
N GLU A 95 -2.99 -12.12 -14.91
CA GLU A 95 -1.71 -12.49 -14.28
C GLU A 95 -1.21 -11.39 -13.34
N ILE A 96 -1.36 -10.11 -13.72
CA ILE A 96 -1.06 -8.98 -12.81
C ILE A 96 -1.93 -9.04 -11.56
N SER A 97 -3.22 -9.38 -11.69
CA SER A 97 -4.11 -9.49 -10.53
C SER A 97 -3.77 -10.66 -9.61
N PHE A 98 -3.26 -11.78 -10.13
CA PHE A 98 -2.72 -12.86 -9.29
C PHE A 98 -1.52 -12.40 -8.45
N LEU A 99 -0.58 -11.67 -9.06
CA LEU A 99 0.50 -11.01 -8.33
C LEU A 99 -0.06 -10.03 -7.30
N GLY A 100 -1.09 -9.26 -7.67
CA GLY A 100 -1.79 -8.31 -6.81
C GLY A 100 -2.35 -8.93 -5.54
N MET A 101 -2.80 -10.20 -5.58
CA MET A 101 -3.29 -10.90 -4.39
C MET A 101 -2.23 -11.07 -3.31
N HIS A 102 -0.95 -11.25 -3.68
CA HIS A 102 0.16 -11.28 -2.72
C HIS A 102 0.34 -9.93 -2.02
N PHE A 103 0.28 -8.83 -2.79
CA PHE A 103 0.35 -7.48 -2.24
C PHE A 103 -0.89 -7.12 -1.42
N ALA A 104 -2.10 -7.57 -1.83
CA ALA A 104 -3.32 -7.39 -1.05
C ALA A 104 -3.19 -8.06 0.32
N SER A 105 -2.69 -9.30 0.36
CA SER A 105 -2.40 -10.01 1.60
C SER A 105 -1.39 -9.26 2.49
N TYR A 106 -0.36 -8.67 1.90
CA TYR A 106 0.59 -7.81 2.61
C TYR A 106 -0.10 -6.58 3.21
N LEU A 107 -0.91 -5.86 2.42
CA LEU A 107 -1.63 -4.68 2.88
C LEU A 107 -2.58 -5.02 4.04
N GLU A 108 -3.32 -6.12 3.92
CA GLU A 108 -4.19 -6.62 5.00
C GLU A 108 -3.42 -6.86 6.31
N ARG A 109 -2.25 -7.49 6.24
CA ARG A 109 -1.40 -7.73 7.43
C ARG A 109 -0.82 -6.44 8.00
N SER A 110 -0.31 -5.57 7.15
CA SER A 110 0.36 -4.32 7.57
C SER A 110 -0.61 -3.30 8.14
N LEU A 111 -1.79 -3.18 7.53
CA LEU A 111 -2.81 -2.21 7.93
C LEU A 111 -3.61 -2.65 9.15
N LYS A 112 -3.94 -3.95 9.26
CA LYS A 112 -4.74 -4.50 10.37
C LYS A 112 -3.98 -4.70 11.68
N SER A 113 -2.67 -4.57 11.67
CA SER A 113 -1.85 -4.77 12.88
C SER A 113 -2.17 -3.78 14.02
N LYS A 114 -2.87 -2.68 13.71
CA LYS A 114 -3.27 -1.65 14.68
C LYS A 114 -4.44 -0.79 14.14
N LYS A 115 -5.29 -0.29 15.03
CA LYS A 115 -6.16 0.85 14.73
C LYS A 115 -5.34 2.14 14.67
N TRP A 116 -5.43 2.85 13.56
CA TRP A 116 -4.80 4.14 13.34
C TRP A 116 -5.79 5.26 13.62
N LYS A 117 -5.41 6.21 14.44
CA LYS A 117 -6.25 7.35 14.78
C LYS A 117 -5.95 8.52 13.85
N CYS A 118 -6.97 9.05 13.20
CA CYS A 118 -6.84 10.25 12.36
C CYS A 118 -7.92 11.27 12.69
N ALA A 119 -7.63 12.53 12.42
CA ALA A 119 -8.63 13.59 12.48
C ALA A 119 -8.77 14.24 11.11
N ILE A 120 -10.01 14.57 10.71
CA ILE A 120 -10.30 15.23 9.44
C ILE A 120 -10.35 16.73 9.67
N ILE A 121 -9.51 17.47 8.94
CA ILE A 121 -9.51 18.94 8.91
C ILE A 121 -10.15 19.40 7.62
N TYR A 122 -11.19 20.21 7.72
CA TYR A 122 -11.89 20.76 6.58
C TYR A 122 -11.77 22.27 6.53
N GLY A 123 -11.77 22.84 5.32
CA GLY A 123 -11.71 24.29 5.11
C GLY A 123 -13.11 24.91 5.06
N SER A 124 -13.99 24.30 4.28
CA SER A 124 -15.39 24.73 4.12
C SER A 124 -16.26 23.52 3.82
N GLY A 125 -17.46 23.49 4.39
CA GLY A 125 -18.44 22.44 4.09
C GLY A 125 -18.27 21.18 4.94
N ILE A 126 -18.82 21.20 6.16
CA ILE A 126 -18.84 20.04 7.06
C ILE A 126 -19.46 18.79 6.41
N GLY A 127 -20.38 18.96 5.43
CA GLY A 127 -21.00 17.84 4.72
C GLY A 127 -20.02 17.01 3.93
N SER A 128 -19.02 17.62 3.30
CA SER A 128 -17.95 16.91 2.58
C SER A 128 -17.05 16.13 3.53
N ALA A 129 -16.72 16.70 4.69
CA ALA A 129 -15.95 16.00 5.72
C ALA A 129 -16.72 14.78 6.28
N LYS A 130 -18.02 14.91 6.49
CA LYS A 130 -18.87 13.80 6.96
C LYS A 130 -19.05 12.69 5.92
N LEU A 131 -19.12 13.03 4.65
CA LEU A 131 -19.14 12.04 3.58
C LEU A 131 -17.82 11.28 3.52
N LEU A 132 -16.70 11.99 3.61
CA LEU A 132 -15.37 11.37 3.67
C LEU A 132 -15.23 10.45 4.89
N GLU A 133 -15.63 10.91 6.07
CA GLU A 133 -15.64 10.10 7.31
C GLU A 133 -16.40 8.78 7.12
N SER A 134 -17.61 8.84 6.54
CA SER A 134 -18.42 7.65 6.28
C SER A 134 -17.75 6.68 5.30
N ARG A 135 -17.12 7.20 4.23
CA ARG A 135 -16.39 6.37 3.27
C ARG A 135 -15.16 5.73 3.87
N LEU A 136 -14.39 6.47 4.66
CA LEU A 136 -13.23 5.94 5.37
C LEU A 136 -13.63 4.83 6.34
N HIS A 137 -14.69 5.05 7.12
CA HIS A 137 -15.21 4.04 8.03
C HIS A 137 -15.60 2.73 7.32
N ASN A 138 -16.26 2.83 6.19
CA ASN A 138 -16.69 1.67 5.43
C ASN A 138 -15.55 0.93 4.74
N LYS A 139 -14.60 1.68 4.17
CA LYS A 139 -13.51 1.10 3.37
C LYS A 139 -12.30 0.69 4.21
N TYR A 140 -12.01 1.43 5.29
CA TYR A 140 -10.83 1.26 6.14
C TYR A 140 -11.22 1.07 7.61
N PRO A 141 -11.77 -0.10 8.00
CA PRO A 141 -12.24 -0.34 9.36
C PRO A 141 -11.13 -0.28 10.43
N HIS A 142 -9.86 -0.29 10.01
CA HIS A 142 -8.69 -0.10 10.87
C HIS A 142 -8.32 1.38 11.09
N LEU A 143 -9.00 2.32 10.41
CA LEU A 143 -8.88 3.75 10.66
C LEU A 143 -9.99 4.20 11.62
N GLU A 144 -9.58 4.87 12.69
CA GLU A 144 -10.49 5.50 13.64
C GLU A 144 -10.44 7.01 13.43
N VAL A 145 -11.53 7.57 12.91
CA VAL A 145 -11.69 9.03 12.81
C VAL A 145 -12.09 9.55 14.18
N ILE A 146 -11.15 10.14 14.90
CA ILE A 146 -11.36 10.66 16.26
C ILE A 146 -12.07 12.03 16.30
N GLY A 147 -12.29 12.63 15.15
CA GLY A 147 -13.08 13.85 15.01
C GLY A 147 -12.84 14.57 13.71
N THR A 148 -13.70 15.56 13.46
CA THR A 148 -13.62 16.49 12.35
C THR A 148 -13.61 17.92 12.89
N GLY A 149 -12.86 18.83 12.27
CA GLY A 149 -12.76 20.23 12.74
C GLY A 149 -12.07 21.13 11.76
N LEU A 150 -11.96 22.41 12.11
CA LEU A 150 -11.17 23.39 11.38
C LEU A 150 -9.68 23.27 11.73
N LEU A 151 -8.81 23.89 10.93
CA LEU A 151 -7.36 23.85 11.13
C LEU A 151 -6.95 24.41 12.51
N GLU A 152 -7.62 25.46 12.97
CA GLU A 152 -7.37 26.07 14.28
C GLU A 152 -7.69 25.12 15.46
N GLU A 153 -8.50 24.10 15.23
CA GLU A 153 -8.87 23.08 16.22
C GLU A 153 -7.95 21.86 16.20
N ALA A 154 -7.03 21.76 15.21
CA ALA A 154 -6.14 20.62 15.03
C ALA A 154 -5.31 20.33 16.31
N GLY A 155 -4.88 21.36 17.04
CA GLY A 155 -4.13 21.23 18.28
C GLY A 155 -4.83 20.38 19.35
N LYS A 156 -6.15 20.44 19.43
CA LYS A 156 -6.96 19.65 20.37
C LYS A 156 -6.95 18.15 20.06
N LYS A 157 -6.63 17.79 18.82
CA LYS A 157 -6.63 16.40 18.32
C LYS A 157 -5.21 15.85 18.15
N ALA A 158 -4.19 16.73 18.14
CA ALA A 158 -2.82 16.34 17.80
C ALA A 158 -2.22 15.30 18.76
N GLU A 159 -2.56 15.33 20.04
CA GLU A 159 -2.05 14.36 21.02
C GLU A 159 -2.57 12.94 20.75
N GLU A 160 -3.82 12.81 20.31
CA GLU A 160 -4.46 11.52 20.07
C GLU A 160 -4.30 11.00 18.64
N ALA A 161 -4.20 11.91 17.66
CA ALA A 161 -4.08 11.54 16.26
C ALA A 161 -2.70 10.97 15.92
N ASP A 162 -2.66 9.93 15.12
CA ASP A 162 -1.43 9.44 14.50
C ASP A 162 -1.08 10.29 13.25
N PHE A 163 -2.09 10.80 12.54
CA PHE A 163 -1.97 11.67 11.36
C PHE A 163 -3.25 12.48 11.13
N PHE A 164 -3.17 13.46 10.23
CA PHE A 164 -4.32 14.26 9.81
C PHE A 164 -4.74 13.95 8.37
N ILE A 165 -6.02 14.13 8.10
CA ILE A 165 -6.60 14.13 6.76
C ILE A 165 -7.11 15.54 6.49
N THR A 166 -6.76 16.13 5.34
CA THR A 166 -7.24 17.45 4.94
C THR A 166 -8.13 17.37 3.72
N THR A 167 -9.14 18.20 3.62
CA THR A 167 -9.98 18.31 2.41
C THR A 167 -9.53 19.45 1.48
N PHE A 168 -8.46 20.15 1.86
CA PHE A 168 -7.91 21.30 1.13
C PHE A 168 -6.37 21.23 1.12
N PRO A 169 -5.69 21.96 0.22
CA PRO A 169 -4.24 22.02 0.20
C PRO A 169 -3.69 22.66 1.48
N VAL A 170 -2.63 22.08 2.01
CA VAL A 170 -1.82 22.61 3.11
C VAL A 170 -0.39 22.76 2.60
N GLU A 171 0.28 23.86 2.92
CA GLU A 171 1.65 24.13 2.45
C GLU A 171 2.71 23.54 3.40
N GLU A 172 2.38 23.44 4.68
CA GLU A 172 3.27 22.90 5.70
C GLU A 172 3.44 21.38 5.53
N PRO A 173 4.67 20.85 5.70
CA PRO A 173 4.94 19.41 5.58
C PRO A 173 4.28 18.59 6.68
N GLU A 174 3.97 19.20 7.83
CA GLU A 174 3.33 18.58 8.99
C GLU A 174 2.30 19.53 9.61
N ILE A 175 1.23 18.97 10.13
CA ILE A 175 0.24 19.70 10.94
C ILE A 175 0.45 19.32 12.40
N MET A 176 0.81 20.27 13.24
CA MET A 176 1.11 20.04 14.67
C MET A 176 2.11 18.89 14.89
N GLY A 177 3.14 18.80 14.05
CA GLY A 177 4.16 17.75 14.14
C GLY A 177 3.67 16.36 13.71
N LYS A 178 2.54 16.26 13.02
CA LYS A 178 1.98 15.02 12.50
C LYS A 178 1.92 15.07 10.98
N PRO A 179 2.18 13.95 10.31
CA PRO A 179 2.00 13.87 8.87
C PRO A 179 0.51 13.98 8.51
N TRP A 180 0.24 14.36 7.29
CA TRP A 180 -1.11 14.50 6.79
C TRP A 180 -1.22 14.01 5.34
N VAL A 181 -2.45 13.72 4.93
CA VAL A 181 -2.80 13.39 3.55
C VAL A 181 -4.04 14.19 3.14
N ARG A 182 -4.04 14.68 1.90
CA ARG A 182 -5.21 15.34 1.33
C ARG A 182 -6.11 14.30 0.67
N LEU A 183 -7.39 14.30 1.06
CA LEU A 183 -8.41 13.42 0.49
C LEU A 183 -9.67 14.21 0.15
N SER A 184 -10.25 13.93 -1.02
CA SER A 184 -11.56 14.42 -1.37
C SER A 184 -12.67 13.52 -0.80
N PRO A 185 -13.92 14.00 -0.71
CA PRO A 185 -15.04 13.16 -0.33
C PRO A 185 -15.27 11.96 -1.26
N MET A 186 -14.76 12.03 -2.49
CA MET A 186 -14.90 10.94 -3.48
C MET A 186 -13.90 9.82 -3.25
N LEU A 187 -12.77 10.09 -2.59
CA LEU A 187 -11.74 9.12 -2.25
C LEU A 187 -11.31 8.31 -3.48
N ASP A 188 -10.75 9.01 -4.47
CA ASP A 188 -10.32 8.40 -5.71
C ASP A 188 -9.13 7.43 -5.51
N ILE A 189 -8.76 6.71 -6.55
CA ILE A 189 -7.68 5.70 -6.48
C ILE A 189 -6.35 6.31 -6.06
N LYS A 190 -6.00 7.50 -6.54
CA LYS A 190 -4.73 8.16 -6.18
C LYS A 190 -4.70 8.56 -4.71
N GLU A 191 -5.84 9.04 -4.21
CA GLU A 191 -6.03 9.40 -2.81
C GLU A 191 -5.97 8.17 -1.90
N GLN A 192 -6.55 7.03 -2.32
CA GLN A 192 -6.45 5.76 -1.61
C GLN A 192 -5.01 5.29 -1.51
N ILE A 193 -4.27 5.32 -2.62
CA ILE A 193 -2.83 4.99 -2.63
C ILE A 193 -2.05 5.90 -1.68
N ALA A 194 -2.29 7.21 -1.72
CA ALA A 194 -1.61 8.16 -0.85
C ALA A 194 -1.88 7.91 0.65
N LEU A 195 -3.13 7.59 1.01
CA LEU A 195 -3.51 7.23 2.37
C LEU A 195 -2.81 5.94 2.84
N GLU A 196 -2.84 4.90 2.01
CA GLU A 196 -2.24 3.61 2.33
C GLU A 196 -0.71 3.69 2.44
N GLN A 197 -0.06 4.51 1.61
CA GLN A 197 1.36 4.82 1.72
C GLN A 197 1.70 5.52 3.04
N LEU A 198 0.92 6.53 3.41
CA LEU A 198 1.13 7.26 4.67
C LEU A 198 1.01 6.32 5.87
N VAL A 199 -0.05 5.50 5.93
CA VAL A 199 -0.25 4.54 7.01
C VAL A 199 0.84 3.47 7.02
N GLY A 200 1.25 2.98 5.87
CA GLY A 200 2.36 2.03 5.74
C GLY A 200 3.71 2.61 6.23
N ASN A 201 3.97 3.89 5.96
CA ASN A 201 5.16 4.59 6.47
C ASN A 201 5.13 4.73 8.00
N LEU A 202 3.98 5.10 8.56
CA LEU A 202 3.81 5.20 10.01
C LEU A 202 4.00 3.85 10.72
N ALA A 203 3.52 2.76 10.13
CA ALA A 203 3.68 1.41 10.68
C ALA A 203 5.16 1.03 10.80
N ARG A 204 5.99 1.36 9.80
CA ARG A 204 7.43 1.07 9.78
C ARG A 204 8.22 1.89 10.78
N HIS A 205 7.96 3.19 10.90
CA HIS A 205 8.65 4.05 11.86
C HIS A 205 8.40 3.63 13.31
N ARG A 206 7.24 3.05 13.62
CA ARG A 206 6.95 2.50 14.96
C ARG A 206 7.67 1.19 15.23
N LYS A 207 7.75 0.27 14.28
CA LYS A 207 8.46 -1.00 14.43
C LYS A 207 9.94 -0.73 14.78
N TRP A 208 10.54 0.24 14.13
CA TRP A 208 11.94 0.64 14.38
C TRP A 208 12.16 1.22 15.80
N ARG A 209 11.22 2.01 16.32
CA ARG A 209 11.30 2.54 17.70
C ARG A 209 11.18 1.44 18.75
N TYR A 210 10.33 0.43 18.53
CA TYR A 210 10.18 -0.70 19.46
C TYR A 210 11.41 -1.59 19.49
N GLU A 211 12.00 -1.89 18.34
CA GLU A 211 13.20 -2.73 18.24
C GLU A 211 14.46 -2.05 18.81
N SER A 212 14.57 -0.72 18.69
CA SER A 212 15.68 0.05 19.28
C SER A 212 15.56 0.19 20.81
N VAL A 213 14.37 0.19 21.37
CA VAL A 213 14.14 0.27 22.84
C VAL A 213 14.27 -1.12 23.49
N SER A 214 13.96 -2.20 22.77
CA SER A 214 14.11 -3.59 23.29
C SER A 214 15.55 -4.10 23.30
N LYS A 215 16.49 -3.35 22.72
CA LYS A 215 17.93 -3.68 22.66
C LYS A 215 18.81 -2.85 23.60
N MET A 216 18.22 -1.99 24.45
CA MET A 216 18.83 -1.31 25.57
C MET A 216 18.48 -2.03 26.88
#